data_b30b4c65808fcae1fa51eba13eec288d
#
_entry.id   b30b4c65808fcae1fa51eba13eec288d
#
_cell.length_a   1.000
_cell.length_b   1.000
_cell.length_c   1.000
_cell.angle_alpha   90.00
_cell.angle_beta   90.00
_cell.angle_gamma   90.00
#
_symmetry.space_group_name_H-M   'P 1'
#
loop_
_entity.id
_entity.type
_entity.pdbx_description
1 polymer ?
#
loop_
_entity_poly.entity_id
_entity_poly.type
_entity_poly.pdbx_seq_one_letter_code
_entity_poly.pdbx_strand_id
1 'polypeptide(L)'
;MILINQESLKKFTGLNSETAFQCNDFGMSNSTHPNVIAFIDTEKFIDEVNQNQNITVVMCTHVLAEMLKNKVIVKCDDPRYYYYTYLNKLVEINYKKTISKISPTAIIHPRAYICEYNVVIGDNTYIGPNATVLADVQIGNNCYIKSGAVIGSEGFELKRTSKGIINVLHDGKVLIGNDVKIGANCAIHKGFSFRNTIIADDVKIDDLVYIAHAVHIGKGCFLIGNSMISGSTTLKENIWVGPGVTVSNGLTIEDNAYLTIGSVVTKNVAVGEKVSGNFAISHEKFIENLKKIK
;
A
#
# COMPACT_ATOMS: atom_id res chain seq x y z
N MET A 1 -16.96 13.95 11.58
CA MET A 1 -16.59 12.81 10.70
C MET A 1 -17.88 12.20 10.18
N ILE A 2 -18.02 12.04 8.88
CA ILE A 2 -19.15 11.32 8.28
C ILE A 2 -18.86 9.83 8.33
N LEU A 3 -19.80 9.05 8.83
CA LEU A 3 -19.67 7.61 9.03
C LEU A 3 -19.95 6.85 7.72
N ILE A 4 -19.41 5.64 7.61
CA ILE A 4 -19.73 4.68 6.55
C ILE A 4 -21.02 3.99 6.94
N ASN A 5 -22.15 4.47 6.42
CA ASN A 5 -23.47 3.95 6.73
C ASN A 5 -24.43 4.10 5.54
N GLN A 6 -25.67 3.59 5.70
CA GLN A 6 -26.69 3.65 4.68
C GLN A 6 -27.03 5.08 4.22
N GLU A 7 -27.06 6.05 5.13
CA GLU A 7 -27.42 7.45 4.82
C GLU A 7 -26.34 8.11 3.98
N SER A 8 -25.06 7.97 4.38
CA SER A 8 -23.95 8.52 3.62
C SER A 8 -23.75 7.80 2.28
N LEU A 9 -24.00 6.48 2.22
CA LEU A 9 -24.01 5.75 0.96
C LEU A 9 -25.04 6.35 0.00
N LYS A 10 -26.29 6.49 0.42
CA LYS A 10 -27.35 7.09 -0.39
C LYS A 10 -27.00 8.50 -0.83
N LYS A 11 -26.50 9.31 0.08
CA LYS A 11 -26.12 10.71 -0.18
C LYS A 11 -25.05 10.84 -1.27
N PHE A 12 -24.03 9.99 -1.27
CA PHE A 12 -22.86 10.14 -2.15
C PHE A 12 -22.89 9.29 -3.41
N THR A 13 -23.71 8.24 -3.44
CA THR A 13 -23.77 7.32 -4.58
C THR A 13 -25.18 7.21 -5.19
N GLY A 14 -26.21 7.63 -4.49
CA GLY A 14 -27.60 7.39 -4.88
C GLY A 14 -28.09 5.97 -4.60
N LEU A 15 -27.21 5.06 -4.15
CA LEU A 15 -27.59 3.67 -3.85
C LEU A 15 -28.35 3.57 -2.53
N ASN A 16 -29.30 2.63 -2.49
CA ASN A 16 -29.98 2.25 -1.27
C ASN A 16 -29.60 0.83 -0.86
N SER A 17 -29.55 0.58 0.44
CA SER A 17 -29.53 -0.75 1.03
C SER A 17 -30.88 -1.07 1.61
N GLU A 18 -31.37 -2.30 1.46
CA GLU A 18 -32.62 -2.75 2.10
C GLU A 18 -32.46 -2.89 3.60
N THR A 19 -31.22 -3.11 4.07
CA THR A 19 -30.88 -3.28 5.49
C THR A 19 -30.00 -2.13 5.95
N ALA A 20 -30.31 -1.55 7.11
CA ALA A 20 -29.47 -0.54 7.72
C ALA A 20 -28.11 -1.14 8.12
N PHE A 21 -27.04 -0.38 7.93
CA PHE A 21 -25.69 -0.78 8.30
C PHE A 21 -24.86 0.41 8.77
N GLN A 22 -23.79 0.09 9.50
CA GLN A 22 -22.69 0.99 9.81
C GLN A 22 -21.38 0.20 9.81
N CYS A 23 -20.39 0.69 9.06
CA CYS A 23 -19.06 0.06 8.98
C CYS A 23 -18.00 0.98 9.58
N ASN A 24 -16.89 0.37 9.99
CA ASN A 24 -15.73 1.09 10.49
C ASN A 24 -14.89 1.63 9.32
N ASP A 25 -14.69 0.81 8.28
CA ASP A 25 -13.78 1.08 7.18
C ASP A 25 -14.23 0.48 5.85
N PHE A 26 -13.51 0.84 4.80
CA PHE A 26 -13.52 0.16 3.51
C PHE A 26 -12.52 -1.00 3.52
N GLY A 27 -12.91 -2.18 3.02
CA GLY A 27 -12.06 -3.35 2.99
C GLY A 27 -12.02 -4.04 1.63
N MET A 28 -11.07 -4.96 1.48
CA MET A 28 -11.00 -5.90 0.36
C MET A 28 -11.49 -7.27 0.80
N SER A 29 -11.62 -8.23 -0.13
CA SER A 29 -12.06 -9.61 0.16
C SER A 29 -11.28 -10.27 1.29
N ASN A 30 -9.99 -9.96 1.42
CA ASN A 30 -9.07 -10.49 2.44
C ASN A 30 -8.87 -9.55 3.65
N SER A 31 -9.77 -8.61 3.90
CA SER A 31 -9.62 -7.64 4.99
C SER A 31 -9.47 -8.31 6.35
N THR A 32 -8.47 -7.89 7.11
CA THR A 32 -8.26 -8.27 8.51
C THR A 32 -8.88 -7.26 9.49
N HIS A 33 -9.33 -6.11 8.98
CA HIS A 33 -9.98 -5.07 9.78
C HIS A 33 -11.45 -5.41 9.96
N PRO A 34 -11.99 -5.38 11.20
CA PRO A 34 -13.36 -5.81 11.46
C PRO A 34 -14.41 -4.79 11.03
N ASN A 35 -15.57 -5.28 10.64
CA ASN A 35 -16.75 -4.51 10.29
C ASN A 35 -16.50 -3.54 9.12
N VAL A 36 -16.08 -4.10 7.98
CA VAL A 36 -15.82 -3.31 6.77
C VAL A 36 -16.91 -3.49 5.72
N ILE A 37 -17.05 -2.48 4.86
CA ILE A 37 -17.73 -2.58 3.59
C ILE A 37 -16.72 -2.97 2.51
N ALA A 38 -17.05 -4.00 1.72
CA ALA A 38 -16.24 -4.47 0.59
C ALA A 38 -17.04 -4.45 -0.70
N PHE A 39 -16.41 -4.69 -1.83
CA PHE A 39 -17.10 -4.94 -3.10
C PHE A 39 -16.58 -6.21 -3.76
N ILE A 40 -17.44 -6.82 -4.58
CA ILE A 40 -17.07 -7.87 -5.51
C ILE A 40 -17.76 -7.64 -6.87
N ASP A 41 -17.01 -7.88 -7.93
CA ASP A 41 -17.47 -7.77 -9.32
C ASP A 41 -17.22 -9.04 -10.14
N THR A 42 -16.66 -10.08 -9.51
CA THR A 42 -16.43 -11.41 -10.09
C THR A 42 -16.71 -12.50 -9.06
N GLU A 43 -17.07 -13.70 -9.55
CA GLU A 43 -17.34 -14.87 -8.69
C GLU A 43 -16.11 -15.35 -7.92
N LYS A 44 -14.91 -15.06 -8.43
CA LYS A 44 -13.63 -15.51 -7.85
C LYS A 44 -13.49 -15.25 -6.34
N PHE A 45 -14.11 -14.17 -5.84
CA PHE A 45 -13.97 -13.74 -4.45
C PHE A 45 -15.14 -14.14 -3.54
N ILE A 46 -16.14 -14.88 -4.05
CA ILE A 46 -17.35 -15.25 -3.30
C ILE A 46 -17.00 -16.06 -2.05
N ASP A 47 -16.21 -17.12 -2.20
CA ASP A 47 -15.87 -18.00 -1.08
C ASP A 47 -15.05 -17.26 -0.02
N GLU A 48 -14.07 -16.48 -0.45
CA GLU A 48 -13.25 -15.67 0.45
C GLU A 48 -14.10 -14.66 1.25
N VAL A 49 -15.00 -13.95 0.57
CA VAL A 49 -15.90 -12.98 1.21
C VAL A 49 -16.89 -13.66 2.14
N ASN A 50 -17.47 -14.81 1.76
CA ASN A 50 -18.40 -15.55 2.60
C ASN A 50 -17.75 -16.05 3.90
N GLN A 51 -16.47 -16.48 3.83
CA GLN A 51 -15.72 -16.96 4.99
C GLN A 51 -15.18 -15.82 5.86
N ASN A 52 -14.95 -14.64 5.29
CA ASN A 52 -14.36 -13.51 6.01
C ASN A 52 -15.39 -12.81 6.90
N GLN A 53 -15.35 -13.07 8.19
CA GLN A 53 -16.24 -12.45 9.19
C GLN A 53 -16.01 -10.95 9.41
N ASN A 54 -14.87 -10.43 8.98
CA ASN A 54 -14.58 -8.99 9.07
C ASN A 54 -15.38 -8.15 8.09
N ILE A 55 -15.87 -8.77 7.01
CA ILE A 55 -16.71 -8.11 6.01
C ILE A 55 -18.18 -8.23 6.43
N THR A 56 -18.82 -7.12 6.68
CA THR A 56 -20.24 -7.08 7.09
C THR A 56 -21.17 -6.62 5.97
N VAL A 57 -20.68 -5.75 5.08
CA VAL A 57 -21.43 -5.19 3.95
C VAL A 57 -20.70 -5.47 2.66
N VAL A 58 -21.43 -5.86 1.62
CA VAL A 58 -20.86 -6.12 0.29
C VAL A 58 -21.63 -5.37 -0.79
N MET A 59 -20.93 -4.56 -1.56
CA MET A 59 -21.44 -4.03 -2.83
C MET A 59 -21.19 -5.06 -3.93
N CYS A 60 -22.22 -5.47 -4.67
CA CYS A 60 -22.10 -6.47 -5.72
C CYS A 60 -23.17 -6.31 -6.80
N THR A 61 -23.01 -7.02 -7.91
CA THR A 61 -24.04 -7.13 -8.94
C THR A 61 -25.22 -7.95 -8.45
N HIS A 62 -26.37 -7.82 -9.14
CA HIS A 62 -27.57 -8.58 -8.81
C HIS A 62 -27.34 -10.09 -8.85
N VAL A 63 -26.54 -10.57 -9.82
CA VAL A 63 -26.22 -12.00 -9.96
C VAL A 63 -25.39 -12.52 -8.79
N LEU A 64 -24.35 -11.78 -8.40
CA LEU A 64 -23.45 -12.20 -7.31
C LEU A 64 -24.13 -12.13 -5.93
N ALA A 65 -25.15 -11.30 -5.78
CA ALA A 65 -25.90 -11.15 -4.53
C ALA A 65 -26.51 -12.46 -4.04
N GLU A 66 -26.97 -13.32 -4.96
CA GLU A 66 -27.60 -14.61 -4.63
C GLU A 66 -26.61 -15.66 -4.07
N MET A 67 -25.32 -15.43 -4.30
CA MET A 67 -24.24 -16.34 -3.87
C MET A 67 -23.62 -15.93 -2.51
N LEU A 68 -23.96 -14.74 -2.01
CA LEU A 68 -23.44 -14.20 -0.73
C LEU A 68 -24.27 -14.66 0.44
N LYS A 69 -23.60 -15.00 1.55
CA LYS A 69 -24.25 -15.51 2.76
C LYS A 69 -23.87 -14.63 3.98
N ASN A 70 -24.86 -14.37 4.83
CA ASN A 70 -24.63 -13.66 6.11
C ASN A 70 -23.96 -12.27 5.97
N LYS A 71 -24.28 -11.54 4.89
CA LYS A 71 -23.80 -10.19 4.61
C LYS A 71 -24.96 -9.25 4.36
N VAL A 72 -24.79 -7.98 4.68
CA VAL A 72 -25.67 -6.93 4.19
C VAL A 72 -25.29 -6.63 2.75
N ILE A 73 -26.26 -6.69 1.85
CA ILE A 73 -26.04 -6.58 0.40
C ILE A 73 -26.45 -5.19 -0.09
N VAL A 74 -25.55 -4.57 -0.87
CA VAL A 74 -25.82 -3.37 -1.64
C VAL A 74 -25.73 -3.74 -3.13
N LYS A 75 -26.88 -3.93 -3.79
CA LYS A 75 -26.95 -4.30 -5.20
C LYS A 75 -26.73 -3.08 -6.09
N CYS A 76 -25.90 -3.22 -7.12
CA CYS A 76 -25.64 -2.16 -8.12
C CYS A 76 -25.05 -2.74 -9.40
N ASP A 77 -25.11 -1.99 -10.50
CA ASP A 77 -24.63 -2.43 -11.81
C ASP A 77 -23.10 -2.42 -11.92
N ASP A 78 -22.44 -1.50 -11.22
CA ASP A 78 -20.98 -1.36 -11.22
C ASP A 78 -20.45 -1.21 -9.79
N PRO A 79 -20.25 -2.31 -9.04
CA PRO A 79 -19.81 -2.30 -7.67
C PRO A 79 -18.49 -1.55 -7.48
N ARG A 80 -17.56 -1.69 -8.44
CA ARG A 80 -16.26 -1.02 -8.42
C ARG A 80 -16.41 0.50 -8.51
N TYR A 81 -17.25 1.00 -9.43
CA TYR A 81 -17.52 2.43 -9.56
C TYR A 81 -18.08 3.01 -8.26
N TYR A 82 -19.15 2.42 -7.75
CA TYR A 82 -19.82 2.96 -6.58
C TYR A 82 -18.99 2.87 -5.30
N TYR A 83 -18.24 1.78 -5.13
CA TYR A 83 -17.36 1.61 -3.98
C TYR A 83 -16.27 2.67 -3.94
N TYR A 84 -15.52 2.87 -5.03
CA TYR A 84 -14.44 3.86 -5.04
C TYR A 84 -14.95 5.30 -5.10
N THR A 85 -16.09 5.56 -5.70
CA THR A 85 -16.75 6.87 -5.62
C THR A 85 -17.12 7.20 -4.18
N TYR A 86 -17.68 6.24 -3.46
CA TYR A 86 -18.06 6.41 -2.06
C TYR A 86 -16.84 6.61 -1.17
N LEU A 87 -15.81 5.79 -1.33
CA LEU A 87 -14.53 5.94 -0.63
C LEU A 87 -13.95 7.34 -0.84
N ASN A 88 -13.78 7.76 -2.09
CA ASN A 88 -13.19 9.06 -2.42
C ASN A 88 -13.97 10.22 -1.78
N LYS A 89 -15.31 10.16 -1.83
CA LYS A 89 -16.14 11.21 -1.20
C LYS A 89 -15.94 11.28 0.31
N LEU A 90 -15.87 10.16 1.00
CA LEU A 90 -15.63 10.15 2.44
C LEU A 90 -14.21 10.59 2.80
N VAL A 91 -13.21 10.20 2.00
CA VAL A 91 -11.83 10.68 2.16
C VAL A 91 -11.79 12.21 2.04
N GLU A 92 -12.33 12.78 0.96
CA GLU A 92 -12.37 14.24 0.74
C GLU A 92 -12.99 14.98 1.93
N ILE A 93 -14.15 14.52 2.41
CA ILE A 93 -14.94 15.22 3.44
C ILE A 93 -14.34 15.04 4.84
N ASN A 94 -13.80 13.87 5.13
CA ASN A 94 -13.25 13.57 6.45
C ASN A 94 -11.79 13.99 6.62
N TYR A 95 -11.11 14.37 5.53
CA TYR A 95 -9.70 14.77 5.58
C TYR A 95 -9.48 15.98 6.49
N LYS A 96 -8.60 15.84 7.46
CA LYS A 96 -8.27 16.90 8.41
C LYS A 96 -6.82 17.30 8.25
N LYS A 97 -6.57 18.61 8.20
CA LYS A 97 -5.24 19.20 8.21
C LYS A 97 -4.87 19.61 9.63
N THR A 98 -3.75 19.12 10.12
CA THR A 98 -3.13 19.53 11.37
C THR A 98 -1.73 20.06 11.08
N ILE A 99 -1.31 21.13 11.74
CA ILE A 99 0.01 21.72 11.54
C ILE A 99 1.08 20.64 11.78
N SER A 100 2.06 20.60 10.90
CA SER A 100 3.18 19.67 10.99
C SER A 100 4.03 19.92 12.22
N LYS A 101 4.56 18.85 12.81
CA LYS A 101 5.40 18.89 14.03
C LYS A 101 6.79 18.36 13.68
N ILE A 102 7.77 19.26 13.73
CA ILE A 102 9.17 18.93 13.46
C ILE A 102 9.93 19.11 14.76
N SER A 103 10.69 18.10 15.18
CA SER A 103 11.53 18.22 16.38
C SER A 103 12.53 19.36 16.22
N PRO A 104 12.80 20.12 17.29
CA PRO A 104 13.84 21.16 17.29
C PRO A 104 15.26 20.61 17.04
N THR A 105 15.48 19.32 17.27
CA THR A 105 16.77 18.65 17.02
C THR A 105 16.89 18.05 15.62
N ALA A 106 15.81 18.05 14.84
CA ALA A 106 15.84 17.60 13.46
C ALA A 106 16.63 18.57 12.57
N ILE A 107 17.40 18.02 11.65
CA ILE A 107 18.23 18.79 10.72
C ILE A 107 17.58 18.76 9.34
N ILE A 108 16.92 19.84 8.98
CA ILE A 108 16.22 19.96 7.68
C ILE A 108 17.10 20.81 6.75
N HIS A 109 17.52 20.22 5.63
CA HIS A 109 18.30 20.96 4.63
C HIS A 109 17.44 22.09 4.02
N PRO A 110 17.96 23.32 3.80
CA PRO A 110 17.17 24.46 3.31
C PRO A 110 16.45 24.23 1.95
N ARG A 111 16.93 23.30 1.15
CA ARG A 111 16.29 22.91 -0.12
C ARG A 111 15.40 21.67 0.00
N ALA A 112 15.13 21.15 1.19
CA ALA A 112 14.13 20.12 1.38
C ALA A 112 12.73 20.75 1.42
N TYR A 113 11.73 20.02 0.89
CA TYR A 113 10.33 20.39 1.04
C TYR A 113 9.67 19.53 2.10
N ILE A 114 9.07 20.17 3.09
CA ILE A 114 8.23 19.50 4.10
C ILE A 114 6.84 20.12 4.02
N CYS A 115 5.82 19.28 3.86
CA CYS A 115 4.43 19.75 3.84
C CYS A 115 4.06 20.44 5.16
N GLU A 116 3.34 21.54 5.08
CA GLU A 116 2.95 22.37 6.23
C GLU A 116 1.99 21.66 7.19
N TYR A 117 1.33 20.58 6.73
CA TYR A 117 0.35 19.85 7.52
C TYR A 117 0.57 18.34 7.47
N ASN A 118 0.14 17.69 8.54
CA ASN A 118 0.12 16.23 8.73
C ASN A 118 1.50 15.55 8.59
N VAL A 119 2.60 16.26 8.86
CA VAL A 119 3.94 15.67 8.94
C VAL A 119 4.41 15.67 10.38
N VAL A 120 5.06 14.58 10.80
CA VAL A 120 5.77 14.49 12.07
C VAL A 120 7.21 14.05 11.78
N ILE A 121 8.21 14.76 12.31
CA ILE A 121 9.62 14.39 12.20
C ILE A 121 10.22 14.38 13.60
N GLY A 122 10.78 13.23 13.98
CA GLY A 122 11.37 12.98 15.29
C GLY A 122 12.77 13.57 15.49
N ASP A 123 13.32 13.31 16.68
CA ASP A 123 14.60 13.86 17.13
C ASP A 123 15.78 13.37 16.31
N ASN A 124 16.78 14.26 16.09
CA ASN A 124 18.03 13.98 15.40
C ASN A 124 17.87 13.39 13.97
N THR A 125 16.68 13.53 13.37
CA THR A 125 16.43 13.06 12.01
C THR A 125 16.94 14.09 11.00
N TYR A 126 17.71 13.61 10.01
CA TYR A 126 18.24 14.41 8.91
C TYR A 126 17.40 14.26 7.65
N ILE A 127 17.00 15.39 7.06
CA ILE A 127 16.32 15.45 5.75
C ILE A 127 17.23 16.20 4.77
N GLY A 128 17.72 15.49 3.77
CA GLY A 128 18.71 15.97 2.78
C GLY A 128 18.16 16.93 1.74
N PRO A 129 19.05 17.53 0.92
CA PRO A 129 18.65 18.51 -0.11
C PRO A 129 17.71 17.89 -1.15
N ASN A 130 16.72 18.67 -1.58
CA ASN A 130 15.70 18.27 -2.57
C ASN A 130 14.87 17.03 -2.17
N ALA A 131 15.00 16.53 -0.94
CA ALA A 131 14.06 15.54 -0.42
C ALA A 131 12.68 16.20 -0.22
N THR A 132 11.63 15.43 -0.49
CA THR A 132 10.24 15.89 -0.43
C THR A 132 9.47 15.01 0.55
N VAL A 133 8.96 15.59 1.64
CA VAL A 133 8.08 14.93 2.59
C VAL A 133 6.68 15.53 2.45
N LEU A 134 5.78 14.76 1.88
CA LEU A 134 4.40 15.18 1.62
C LEU A 134 3.53 14.97 2.86
N ALA A 135 2.25 15.36 2.77
CA ALA A 135 1.31 15.19 3.87
C ALA A 135 1.12 13.71 4.27
N ASP A 136 0.67 13.52 5.51
CA ASP A 136 0.36 12.21 6.09
C ASP A 136 1.59 11.30 6.26
N VAL A 137 2.74 11.89 6.58
CA VAL A 137 4.02 11.19 6.82
C VAL A 137 4.46 11.38 8.27
N GLN A 138 4.85 10.28 8.91
CA GLN A 138 5.49 10.29 10.22
C GLN A 138 6.87 9.62 10.12
N ILE A 139 7.90 10.30 10.56
CA ILE A 139 9.29 9.82 10.57
C ILE A 139 9.77 9.85 12.03
N GLY A 140 10.28 8.72 12.51
CA GLY A 140 10.80 8.56 13.85
C GLY A 140 12.11 9.31 14.10
N ASN A 141 12.82 8.90 15.14
CA ASN A 141 14.06 9.50 15.57
C ASN A 141 15.29 8.93 14.86
N ASN A 142 16.39 9.69 14.80
CA ASN A 142 17.69 9.28 14.26
C ASN A 142 17.64 8.77 12.81
N CYS A 143 16.64 9.18 12.03
CA CYS A 143 16.52 8.77 10.64
C CYS A 143 17.42 9.61 9.73
N TYR A 144 17.83 9.02 8.61
CA TYR A 144 18.66 9.69 7.62
C TYR A 144 18.04 9.58 6.23
N ILE A 145 17.42 10.65 5.75
CA ILE A 145 16.75 10.74 4.45
C ILE A 145 17.68 11.48 3.49
N LYS A 146 18.16 10.76 2.46
CA LYS A 146 19.08 11.32 1.46
C LYS A 146 18.39 12.22 0.44
N SER A 147 19.22 12.83 -0.40
CA SER A 147 18.81 13.79 -1.43
C SER A 147 17.78 13.24 -2.41
N GLY A 148 16.78 14.03 -2.75
CA GLY A 148 15.81 13.70 -3.80
C GLY A 148 14.82 12.60 -3.45
N ALA A 149 14.85 12.02 -2.25
CA ALA A 149 13.82 11.06 -1.84
C ALA A 149 12.44 11.72 -1.76
N VAL A 150 11.40 11.05 -2.25
CA VAL A 150 10.00 11.51 -2.21
C VAL A 150 9.20 10.56 -1.31
N ILE A 151 8.68 11.10 -0.21
CA ILE A 151 7.96 10.31 0.80
C ILE A 151 6.53 10.83 0.92
N GLY A 152 5.53 9.94 0.81
CA GLY A 152 4.13 10.26 1.00
C GLY A 152 3.38 10.64 -0.29
N SER A 153 3.94 10.38 -1.47
CA SER A 153 3.18 10.52 -2.71
C SER A 153 2.07 9.47 -2.82
N GLU A 154 1.06 9.76 -3.63
CA GLU A 154 0.03 8.79 -3.96
C GLU A 154 0.57 7.73 -4.92
N GLY A 155 0.10 6.50 -4.77
CA GLY A 155 0.43 5.39 -5.65
C GLY A 155 -0.37 5.40 -6.94
N PHE A 156 -0.04 4.48 -7.85
CA PHE A 156 -0.77 4.27 -9.09
C PHE A 156 -1.98 3.35 -8.82
N GLU A 157 -3.06 3.92 -8.28
CA GLU A 157 -4.28 3.20 -7.94
C GLU A 157 -5.46 3.72 -8.77
N LEU A 158 -5.49 3.31 -10.04
CA LEU A 158 -6.52 3.67 -11.00
C LEU A 158 -7.45 2.49 -11.26
N LYS A 159 -8.76 2.73 -11.26
CA LYS A 159 -9.77 1.69 -11.47
C LYS A 159 -10.55 1.95 -12.76
N ARG A 160 -10.56 0.96 -13.65
CA ARG A 160 -11.46 0.97 -14.82
C ARG A 160 -12.87 0.60 -14.37
N THR A 161 -13.83 1.42 -14.72
CA THR A 161 -15.24 1.25 -14.38
C THR A 161 -16.10 1.47 -15.62
N SER A 162 -17.41 1.19 -15.54
CA SER A 162 -18.37 1.46 -16.62
C SER A 162 -18.49 2.97 -16.96
N LYS A 163 -18.10 3.83 -16.03
CA LYS A 163 -18.16 5.31 -16.17
C LYS A 163 -16.80 5.96 -16.38
N GLY A 164 -15.79 5.19 -16.81
CA GLY A 164 -14.44 5.67 -17.06
C GLY A 164 -13.44 5.23 -15.98
N ILE A 165 -12.30 5.90 -15.94
CA ILE A 165 -11.23 5.61 -15.00
C ILE A 165 -11.38 6.48 -13.75
N ILE A 166 -11.38 5.85 -12.58
CA ILE A 166 -11.38 6.53 -11.28
C ILE A 166 -9.97 6.51 -10.72
N ASN A 167 -9.47 7.65 -10.29
CA ASN A 167 -8.30 7.75 -9.42
C ASN A 167 -8.75 7.52 -7.97
N VAL A 168 -8.18 6.53 -7.29
CA VAL A 168 -8.49 6.24 -5.88
C VAL A 168 -7.65 7.15 -4.99
N LEU A 169 -8.30 7.93 -4.14
CA LEU A 169 -7.62 8.80 -3.19
C LEU A 169 -6.92 7.96 -2.10
N HIS A 170 -5.72 8.37 -1.75
CA HIS A 170 -4.91 7.71 -0.75
C HIS A 170 -5.09 8.39 0.61
N ASP A 171 -5.87 7.78 1.48
CA ASP A 171 -6.20 8.24 2.83
C ASP A 171 -5.29 7.63 3.92
N GLY A 172 -4.44 6.70 3.54
CA GLY A 172 -3.43 6.13 4.43
C GLY A 172 -2.22 7.04 4.59
N LYS A 173 -1.32 6.62 5.44
CA LYS A 173 -0.10 7.34 5.81
C LYS A 173 1.15 6.59 5.37
N VAL A 174 2.31 7.26 5.48
CA VAL A 174 3.62 6.62 5.56
C VAL A 174 4.10 6.75 7.00
N LEU A 175 4.36 5.61 7.65
CA LEU A 175 4.86 5.53 9.02
C LEU A 175 6.27 4.94 8.98
N ILE A 176 7.26 5.73 9.37
CA ILE A 176 8.67 5.35 9.40
C ILE A 176 9.12 5.33 10.86
N GLY A 177 9.68 4.21 11.29
CA GLY A 177 10.22 4.01 12.63
C GLY A 177 11.50 4.79 12.90
N ASN A 178 12.25 4.35 13.91
CA ASN A 178 13.50 4.96 14.32
C ASN A 178 14.71 4.33 13.61
N ASP A 179 15.82 5.07 13.55
CA ASP A 179 17.10 4.59 13.01
C ASP A 179 17.01 4.12 11.55
N VAL A 180 16.03 4.61 10.79
CA VAL A 180 15.82 4.26 9.39
C VAL A 180 16.70 5.12 8.48
N LYS A 181 17.33 4.46 7.48
CA LYS A 181 18.06 5.16 6.41
C LYS A 181 17.32 4.99 5.09
N ILE A 182 17.07 6.09 4.39
CA ILE A 182 16.44 6.10 3.05
C ILE A 182 17.40 6.76 2.07
N GLY A 183 17.73 6.02 1.02
CA GLY A 183 18.66 6.39 -0.04
C GLY A 183 18.18 7.53 -0.92
N ALA A 184 19.06 7.97 -1.79
CA ALA A 184 18.77 9.05 -2.73
C ALA A 184 17.74 8.62 -3.79
N ASN A 185 16.85 9.56 -4.16
CA ASN A 185 15.84 9.37 -5.21
C ASN A 185 14.93 8.14 -5.00
N CYS A 186 14.72 7.73 -3.76
CA CYS A 186 13.70 6.74 -3.42
C CYS A 186 12.31 7.35 -3.53
N ALA A 187 11.32 6.52 -3.91
CA ALA A 187 9.92 6.89 -3.92
C ALA A 187 9.12 5.97 -2.98
N ILE A 188 8.48 6.57 -1.96
CA ILE A 188 7.69 5.84 -0.96
C ILE A 188 6.28 6.38 -0.96
N HIS A 189 5.33 5.53 -1.36
CA HIS A 189 3.94 5.91 -1.50
C HIS A 189 3.14 5.66 -0.24
N LYS A 190 2.16 6.52 0.04
CA LYS A 190 1.22 6.32 1.14
C LYS A 190 0.19 5.24 0.79
N GLY A 191 -0.42 4.66 1.81
CA GLY A 191 -1.46 3.65 1.65
C GLY A 191 -2.82 4.25 1.28
N PHE A 192 -3.80 3.39 1.07
CA PHE A 192 -5.21 3.77 0.86
C PHE A 192 -6.14 2.73 1.50
N SER A 193 -7.44 3.04 1.58
CA SER A 193 -8.43 2.23 2.28
C SER A 193 -8.00 1.95 3.73
N PHE A 194 -7.65 3.01 4.45
CA PHE A 194 -7.19 3.02 5.84
C PHE A 194 -5.91 2.21 6.13
N ARG A 195 -5.28 1.63 5.11
CA ARG A 195 -4.00 0.93 5.22
C ARG A 195 -2.85 1.91 5.07
N ASN A 196 -1.85 1.76 5.91
CA ASN A 196 -0.65 2.59 5.87
C ASN A 196 0.49 1.85 5.14
N THR A 197 1.44 2.60 4.59
CA THR A 197 2.76 2.09 4.29
C THR A 197 3.60 2.21 5.55
N ILE A 198 4.22 1.12 5.98
CA ILE A 198 4.94 1.04 7.25
C ILE A 198 6.37 0.58 7.00
N ILE A 199 7.32 1.33 7.54
CA ILE A 199 8.75 0.98 7.55
C ILE A 199 9.16 0.95 9.03
N ALA A 200 9.43 -0.24 9.55
CA ALA A 200 9.78 -0.42 10.95
C ALA A 200 11.19 0.11 11.29
N ASP A 201 11.56 0.01 12.56
CA ASP A 201 12.86 0.47 13.04
C ASP A 201 14.02 -0.25 12.34
N ASP A 202 15.14 0.44 12.25
CA ASP A 202 16.43 -0.09 11.79
C ASP A 202 16.48 -0.60 10.33
N VAL A 203 15.49 -0.23 9.52
CA VAL A 203 15.47 -0.56 8.09
C VAL A 203 16.48 0.32 7.34
N LYS A 204 17.22 -0.31 6.42
CA LYS A 204 18.19 0.38 5.55
C LYS A 204 17.76 0.24 4.09
N ILE A 205 17.48 1.37 3.47
CA ILE A 205 17.04 1.46 2.08
C ILE A 205 18.13 2.21 1.31
N ASP A 206 18.64 1.57 0.28
CA ASP A 206 19.65 2.16 -0.60
C ASP A 206 19.01 3.06 -1.67
N ASP A 207 19.80 3.60 -2.57
CA ASP A 207 19.37 4.59 -3.57
C ASP A 207 18.43 3.97 -4.63
N LEU A 208 17.51 4.77 -5.17
CA LEU A 208 16.58 4.39 -6.26
C LEU A 208 15.60 3.26 -5.92
N VAL A 209 15.29 3.04 -4.66
CA VAL A 209 14.30 2.03 -4.25
C VAL A 209 12.89 2.59 -4.38
N TYR A 210 11.98 1.76 -4.93
CA TYR A 210 10.56 2.08 -5.03
C TYR A 210 9.75 1.23 -4.04
N ILE A 211 8.99 1.88 -3.18
CA ILE A 211 8.06 1.27 -2.23
C ILE A 211 6.64 1.75 -2.52
N ALA A 212 5.80 0.85 -3.00
CA ALA A 212 4.42 1.15 -3.37
C ALA A 212 3.50 1.27 -2.14
N HIS A 213 2.24 1.59 -2.41
CA HIS A 213 1.20 1.81 -1.39
C HIS A 213 0.96 0.58 -0.49
N ALA A 214 0.69 0.84 0.78
CA ALA A 214 0.33 -0.17 1.78
C ALA A 214 1.34 -1.34 1.92
N VAL A 215 2.63 -1.06 1.65
CA VAL A 215 3.73 -2.00 1.90
C VAL A 215 4.10 -1.95 3.38
N HIS A 216 4.33 -3.11 3.98
CA HIS A 216 4.86 -3.24 5.33
C HIS A 216 6.28 -3.81 5.27
N ILE A 217 7.24 -3.11 5.86
CA ILE A 217 8.64 -3.55 5.96
C ILE A 217 8.99 -3.69 7.44
N GLY A 218 9.27 -4.90 7.86
CA GLY A 218 9.64 -5.26 9.22
C GLY A 218 11.05 -4.79 9.58
N LYS A 219 11.36 -4.90 10.87
CA LYS A 219 12.62 -4.43 11.45
C LYS A 219 13.85 -5.08 10.82
N GLY A 220 14.92 -4.31 10.68
CA GLY A 220 16.24 -4.80 10.28
C GLY A 220 16.35 -5.24 8.81
N CYS A 221 15.37 -4.92 7.97
CA CYS A 221 15.43 -5.24 6.54
C CYS A 221 16.43 -4.34 5.79
N PHE A 222 17.10 -4.92 4.80
CA PHE A 222 17.96 -4.22 3.85
C PHE A 222 17.35 -4.27 2.46
N LEU A 223 17.08 -3.12 1.85
CA LEU A 223 16.60 -2.98 0.48
C LEU A 223 17.68 -2.29 -0.34
N ILE A 224 18.28 -3.05 -1.24
CA ILE A 224 19.44 -2.59 -1.99
C ILE A 224 18.98 -1.92 -3.30
N GLY A 225 19.86 -1.11 -3.84
CA GLY A 225 19.60 -0.16 -4.92
C GLY A 225 18.79 -0.71 -6.10
N ASN A 226 17.91 0.16 -6.62
CA ASN A 226 17.03 -0.13 -7.76
C ASN A 226 16.06 -1.31 -7.53
N SER A 227 15.77 -1.68 -6.27
CA SER A 227 14.75 -2.68 -5.98
C SER A 227 13.35 -2.07 -5.96
N MET A 228 12.34 -2.89 -6.24
CA MET A 228 10.93 -2.49 -6.33
C MET A 228 10.06 -3.41 -5.49
N ILE A 229 9.34 -2.83 -4.54
CA ILE A 229 8.36 -3.53 -3.70
C ILE A 229 6.96 -3.06 -4.09
N SER A 230 6.19 -3.94 -4.72
CA SER A 230 4.85 -3.62 -5.20
C SER A 230 3.83 -3.56 -4.06
N GLY A 231 2.69 -2.93 -4.33
CA GLY A 231 1.68 -2.58 -3.32
C GLY A 231 1.14 -3.75 -2.50
N SER A 232 0.79 -3.46 -1.25
CA SER A 232 0.23 -4.43 -0.29
C SER A 232 1.12 -5.63 0.02
N THR A 233 2.43 -5.52 -0.22
CA THR A 233 3.43 -6.55 0.10
C THR A 233 3.88 -6.40 1.55
N THR A 234 4.07 -7.52 2.23
CA THR A 234 4.64 -7.57 3.58
C THR A 234 6.02 -8.23 3.55
N LEU A 235 7.03 -7.48 3.90
CA LEU A 235 8.34 -7.99 4.26
C LEU A 235 8.39 -8.11 5.78
N LYS A 236 8.63 -9.31 6.32
CA LYS A 236 8.79 -9.55 7.75
C LYS A 236 10.15 -9.01 8.23
N GLU A 237 10.77 -9.59 9.23
CA GLU A 237 12.00 -9.07 9.83
C GLU A 237 13.28 -9.62 9.18
N ASN A 238 14.35 -8.81 9.20
CA ASN A 238 15.72 -9.20 8.80
C ASN A 238 15.85 -9.73 7.36
N ILE A 239 15.07 -9.20 6.44
CA ILE A 239 15.08 -9.63 5.04
C ILE A 239 16.15 -8.86 4.28
N TRP A 240 16.87 -9.59 3.41
CA TRP A 240 17.75 -9.01 2.40
C TRP A 240 17.04 -8.98 1.04
N VAL A 241 16.84 -7.78 0.51
CA VAL A 241 16.36 -7.55 -0.85
C VAL A 241 17.52 -7.06 -1.70
N GLY A 242 18.05 -7.91 -2.56
CA GLY A 242 19.24 -7.63 -3.39
C GLY A 242 19.01 -6.56 -4.45
N PRO A 243 20.09 -6.07 -5.10
CA PRO A 243 19.99 -5.04 -6.15
C PRO A 243 19.05 -5.47 -7.29
N GLY A 244 18.19 -4.54 -7.73
CA GLY A 244 17.31 -4.78 -8.88
C GLY A 244 16.24 -5.86 -8.67
N VAL A 245 15.97 -6.29 -7.44
CA VAL A 245 14.90 -7.22 -7.12
C VAL A 245 13.54 -6.56 -7.36
N THR A 246 12.62 -7.30 -7.97
CA THR A 246 11.22 -6.89 -8.13
C THR A 246 10.31 -7.86 -7.40
N VAL A 247 9.55 -7.37 -6.42
CA VAL A 247 8.54 -8.14 -5.67
C VAL A 247 7.15 -7.78 -6.14
N SER A 248 6.36 -8.79 -6.58
CA SER A 248 4.99 -8.61 -7.04
C SER A 248 4.07 -8.20 -5.87
N ASN A 249 2.91 -7.63 -6.20
CA ASN A 249 1.96 -7.13 -5.20
C ASN A 249 1.33 -8.23 -4.33
N GLY A 250 1.00 -7.87 -3.10
CA GLY A 250 0.21 -8.70 -2.18
C GLY A 250 0.94 -9.94 -1.64
N LEU A 251 2.26 -10.00 -1.75
CA LEU A 251 3.06 -11.11 -1.27
C LEU A 251 3.48 -10.94 0.20
N THR A 252 3.74 -12.05 0.85
CA THR A 252 4.42 -12.11 2.15
C THR A 252 5.79 -12.76 1.95
N ILE A 253 6.81 -12.05 2.38
CA ILE A 253 8.19 -12.52 2.45
C ILE A 253 8.49 -12.69 3.94
N GLU A 254 8.72 -13.93 4.35
CA GLU A 254 8.87 -14.27 5.74
C GLU A 254 10.26 -13.94 6.29
N ASP A 255 10.41 -14.03 7.63
CA ASP A 255 11.62 -13.63 8.35
C ASP A 255 12.90 -14.26 7.80
N ASN A 256 13.99 -13.46 7.76
CA ASN A 256 15.33 -13.87 7.35
C ASN A 256 15.42 -14.38 5.89
N ALA A 257 14.43 -14.11 5.05
CA ALA A 257 14.49 -14.47 3.65
C ALA A 257 15.57 -13.66 2.91
N TYR A 258 16.14 -14.26 1.86
CA TYR A 258 17.20 -13.66 1.07
C TYR A 258 16.84 -13.65 -0.41
N LEU A 259 16.49 -12.47 -0.94
CA LEU A 259 16.17 -12.28 -2.35
C LEU A 259 17.45 -11.85 -3.07
N THR A 260 17.99 -12.71 -3.96
CA THR A 260 19.24 -12.41 -4.64
C THR A 260 19.09 -11.36 -5.72
N ILE A 261 20.21 -10.82 -6.19
CA ILE A 261 20.25 -9.79 -7.25
C ILE A 261 19.36 -10.14 -8.44
N GLY A 262 18.56 -9.16 -8.88
CA GLY A 262 17.73 -9.26 -10.09
C GLY A 262 16.59 -10.28 -10.04
N SER A 263 16.26 -10.83 -8.87
CA SER A 263 15.16 -11.79 -8.74
C SER A 263 13.81 -11.13 -9.00
N VAL A 264 12.93 -11.82 -9.74
CA VAL A 264 11.52 -11.47 -9.90
C VAL A 264 10.69 -12.40 -9.02
N VAL A 265 10.21 -11.88 -7.90
CA VAL A 265 9.49 -12.64 -6.87
C VAL A 265 7.98 -12.53 -7.13
N THR A 266 7.35 -13.65 -7.50
CA THR A 266 5.93 -13.71 -7.85
C THR A 266 5.11 -14.58 -6.92
N LYS A 267 5.73 -15.14 -5.87
CA LYS A 267 5.09 -15.98 -4.85
C LYS A 267 5.64 -15.60 -3.47
N ASN A 268 4.92 -15.99 -2.42
CA ASN A 268 5.41 -15.88 -1.05
C ASN A 268 6.74 -16.63 -0.89
N VAL A 269 7.61 -16.10 -0.02
CA VAL A 269 8.91 -16.69 0.29
C VAL A 269 8.92 -17.12 1.75
N ALA A 270 9.34 -18.34 2.02
CA ALA A 270 9.30 -18.92 3.36
C ALA A 270 10.40 -18.36 4.27
N VAL A 271 10.30 -18.63 5.58
CA VAL A 271 11.30 -18.23 6.59
C VAL A 271 12.68 -18.75 6.20
N GLY A 272 13.67 -17.84 6.14
CA GLY A 272 15.05 -18.17 5.82
C GLY A 272 15.30 -18.65 4.38
N GLU A 273 14.29 -18.64 3.53
CA GLU A 273 14.42 -19.09 2.15
C GLU A 273 15.28 -18.11 1.33
N LYS A 274 16.17 -18.68 0.51
CA LYS A 274 16.95 -17.92 -0.47
C LYS A 274 16.40 -18.19 -1.87
N VAL A 275 15.92 -17.12 -2.54
CA VAL A 275 15.38 -17.19 -3.90
C VAL A 275 16.28 -16.45 -4.89
N SER A 276 16.34 -16.96 -6.11
CA SER A 276 17.22 -16.45 -7.18
C SER A 276 16.56 -16.57 -8.55
N GLY A 277 16.95 -15.71 -9.48
CA GLY A 277 16.48 -15.80 -10.87
C GLY A 277 17.16 -14.78 -11.79
N ASN A 278 16.91 -14.94 -13.10
CA ASN A 278 17.34 -14.02 -14.16
C ASN A 278 18.87 -13.77 -14.24
N PHE A 279 19.68 -14.82 -14.05
CA PHE A 279 21.12 -14.71 -14.26
C PHE A 279 21.45 -14.61 -15.74
N ALA A 280 22.34 -13.68 -16.10
CA ALA A 280 22.85 -13.56 -17.45
C ALA A 280 23.66 -14.81 -17.84
N ILE A 281 23.38 -15.33 -19.03
CA ILE A 281 24.11 -16.41 -19.67
C ILE A 281 24.54 -15.96 -21.07
N SER A 282 25.41 -16.71 -21.77
CA SER A 282 25.73 -16.36 -23.15
C SER A 282 24.47 -16.31 -24.01
N HIS A 283 24.48 -15.41 -25.02
CA HIS A 283 23.30 -15.23 -25.88
C HIS A 283 22.88 -16.54 -26.57
N GLU A 284 23.86 -17.32 -27.02
CA GLU A 284 23.62 -18.61 -27.66
C GLU A 284 22.86 -19.57 -26.71
N LYS A 285 23.31 -19.70 -25.47
CA LYS A 285 22.62 -20.51 -24.44
C LYS A 285 21.23 -19.99 -24.12
N PHE A 286 21.05 -18.67 -24.08
CA PHE A 286 19.75 -18.07 -23.86
C PHE A 286 18.77 -18.45 -24.98
N ILE A 287 19.20 -18.35 -26.25
CA ILE A 287 18.39 -18.75 -27.40
C ILE A 287 18.07 -20.24 -27.41
N GLU A 288 19.05 -21.10 -27.06
CA GLU A 288 18.83 -22.54 -26.92
C GLU A 288 17.77 -22.85 -25.85
N ASN A 289 17.84 -22.18 -24.68
CA ASN A 289 16.88 -22.37 -23.61
C ASN A 289 15.47 -21.93 -24.02
N LEU A 290 15.32 -20.78 -24.73
CA LEU A 290 14.04 -20.31 -25.25
C LEU A 290 13.41 -21.34 -26.23
N LYS A 291 14.20 -22.00 -27.07
CA LYS A 291 13.71 -23.03 -28.00
C LYS A 291 13.18 -24.27 -27.27
N LYS A 292 13.69 -24.59 -26.07
CA LYS A 292 13.23 -25.72 -25.24
C LYS A 292 11.92 -25.43 -24.50
N ILE A 293 11.56 -24.15 -24.32
CA ILE A 293 10.36 -23.71 -23.59
C ILE A 293 9.13 -23.60 -24.54
N LYS A 294 9.35 -23.55 -25.84
CA LYS A 294 8.31 -23.61 -26.86
C LYS A 294 7.95 -25.06 -27.21
#